data_61a56542655153434ae2cdc59a0d548e
#
_entry.id   61a56542655153434ae2cdc59a0d548e
#
_cell.length_a   1.000
_cell.length_b   1.000
_cell.length_c   1.000
_cell.angle_alpha   90.00
_cell.angle_beta   90.00
_cell.angle_gamma   90.00
#
_symmetry.space_group_name_H-M   'P 1'
#
loop_
_entity.id
_entity.type
_entity.pdbx_description
1 polymer ?
#
loop_
_entity_poly.entity_id
_entity_poly.type
_entity_poly.pdbx_seq_one_letter_code
_entity_poly.pdbx_strand_id
1 'polypeptide(L)'
;MKKRIEPLAPPQNYSIEELKSRLQMLESKGFLPIFGRNRNAAIGESLEIYLGLKTNSSRSADWGDYELKTTSIGSNRKISLFNVKWEFQNDYTILNLVKQYGKKHHSKHLDLPVIRLDWAIVYSISPIDELYINLPVNDGPLTLNYAERQIALAERVDVQKWFNSKFKNLVIVEVKKEKINEVDGFLIQNVFLYRDTSFENFITLIHTQEIKLTFKLMLIQPGTPNEKFNNHGSGFRAPQSVMSKLYSNKEKLL
;
A
#
# COMPACT_ATOMS: atom_id res chain seq x y z
N MET A 1 1.34 -27.47 25.30
CA MET A 1 1.61 -27.49 23.84
C MET A 1 0.77 -26.41 23.18
N LYS A 2 1.37 -25.41 22.52
CA LYS A 2 0.61 -24.40 21.76
C LYS A 2 0.10 -25.07 20.49
N LYS A 3 -1.23 -25.17 20.32
CA LYS A 3 -1.81 -25.61 19.05
C LYS A 3 -1.38 -24.61 17.97
N ARG A 4 -0.48 -25.03 17.09
CA ARG A 4 -0.07 -24.24 15.92
C ARG A 4 -1.29 -24.21 14.99
N ILE A 5 -1.81 -23.02 14.72
CA ILE A 5 -2.88 -22.88 13.74
C ILE A 5 -2.25 -23.10 12.37
N GLU A 6 -2.67 -24.14 11.68
CA GLU A 6 -2.19 -24.43 10.34
C GLU A 6 -2.88 -23.55 9.30
N PRO A 7 -2.16 -23.14 8.25
CA PRO A 7 -2.76 -22.53 7.07
C PRO A 7 -3.85 -23.40 6.47
N LEU A 8 -4.84 -22.78 5.84
CA LEU A 8 -5.82 -23.49 5.04
C LEU A 8 -5.17 -24.04 3.76
N ALA A 9 -5.77 -25.06 3.16
CA ALA A 9 -5.35 -25.53 1.85
C ALA A 9 -5.51 -24.40 0.80
N PRO A 10 -4.76 -24.43 -0.32
CA PRO A 10 -4.96 -23.46 -1.40
C PRO A 10 -6.41 -23.32 -1.82
N PRO A 11 -6.87 -22.11 -2.21
CA PRO A 11 -8.26 -21.90 -2.64
C PRO A 11 -8.58 -22.71 -3.90
N GLN A 12 -9.85 -23.11 -4.01
CA GLN A 12 -10.34 -23.89 -5.16
C GLN A 12 -10.79 -23.00 -6.31
N ASN A 13 -11.45 -21.86 -6.02
CA ASN A 13 -12.06 -21.05 -7.07
C ASN A 13 -11.92 -19.54 -6.92
N TYR A 14 -11.29 -19.03 -5.89
CA TYR A 14 -11.11 -17.59 -5.64
C TYR A 14 -12.40 -16.74 -5.68
N SER A 15 -13.57 -17.35 -5.40
CA SER A 15 -14.83 -16.61 -5.31
C SER A 15 -14.93 -15.82 -4.00
N ILE A 16 -15.86 -14.85 -3.95
CA ILE A 16 -16.10 -14.08 -2.73
C ILE A 16 -16.73 -14.95 -1.64
N GLU A 17 -17.54 -15.92 -2.01
CA GLU A 17 -18.18 -16.88 -1.11
C GLU A 17 -17.13 -17.77 -0.43
N GLU A 18 -16.16 -18.26 -1.20
CA GLU A 18 -15.03 -19.03 -0.64
C GLU A 18 -14.19 -18.16 0.29
N LEU A 19 -13.86 -16.90 -0.12
CA LEU A 19 -13.12 -15.97 0.73
C LEU A 19 -13.86 -15.72 2.05
N LYS A 20 -15.17 -15.42 2.00
CA LYS A 20 -16.00 -15.21 3.17
C LYS A 20 -16.00 -16.42 4.10
N SER A 21 -16.20 -17.62 3.56
CA SER A 21 -16.18 -18.88 4.33
C SER A 21 -14.83 -19.09 5.04
N ARG A 22 -13.71 -18.83 4.34
CA ARG A 22 -12.36 -18.95 4.92
C ARG A 22 -12.10 -17.92 6.01
N LEU A 23 -12.53 -16.68 5.83
CA LEU A 23 -12.40 -15.62 6.84
C LEU A 23 -13.25 -15.95 8.08
N GLN A 24 -14.47 -16.47 7.93
CA GLN A 24 -15.31 -16.96 9.04
C GLN A 24 -14.63 -18.10 9.79
N MET A 25 -14.03 -19.04 9.07
CA MET A 25 -13.27 -20.13 9.69
C MET A 25 -12.05 -19.61 10.48
N LEU A 26 -11.35 -18.60 9.96
CA LEU A 26 -10.20 -18.00 10.67
C LEU A 26 -10.67 -17.18 11.89
N GLU A 27 -11.76 -16.41 11.77
CA GLU A 27 -12.37 -15.67 12.87
C GLU A 27 -12.77 -16.61 14.01
N SER A 28 -13.42 -17.74 13.72
CA SER A 28 -13.83 -18.74 14.71
C SER A 28 -12.66 -19.39 15.46
N LYS A 29 -11.44 -19.38 14.87
CA LYS A 29 -10.22 -19.83 15.56
C LYS A 29 -9.73 -18.85 16.61
N GLY A 30 -10.22 -17.60 16.59
CA GLY A 30 -9.83 -16.54 17.51
C GLY A 30 -8.43 -16.01 17.25
N PHE A 31 -7.54 -16.10 18.22
CA PHE A 31 -6.19 -15.55 18.13
C PHE A 31 -5.33 -16.24 17.07
N LEU A 32 -4.87 -15.46 16.10
CA LEU A 32 -4.02 -15.90 14.99
C LEU A 32 -2.58 -15.37 15.21
N PRO A 33 -1.60 -16.24 15.49
CA PRO A 33 -0.20 -15.85 15.61
C PRO A 33 0.35 -15.24 14.32
N ILE A 34 1.22 -14.23 14.43
CA ILE A 34 1.90 -13.64 13.28
C ILE A 34 3.05 -14.54 12.84
N PHE A 35 3.14 -14.81 11.54
CA PHE A 35 4.26 -15.49 10.93
C PHE A 35 5.41 -14.51 10.67
N GLY A 36 6.63 -14.94 10.99
CA GLY A 36 7.82 -14.16 10.67
C GLY A 36 8.22 -13.11 11.70
N ARG A 37 9.12 -12.22 11.30
CA ARG A 37 9.62 -11.13 12.16
C ARG A 37 8.60 -9.98 12.18
N ASN A 38 8.47 -9.34 13.34
CA ASN A 38 7.54 -8.24 13.59
C ASN A 38 7.79 -7.03 12.67
N ARG A 39 7.24 -7.07 11.46
CA ARG A 39 7.27 -6.00 10.46
C ARG A 39 5.86 -5.42 10.31
N ASN A 40 5.79 -4.21 9.78
CA ASN A 40 4.49 -3.54 9.52
C ASN A 40 3.57 -4.33 8.57
N ALA A 41 4.13 -5.15 7.68
CA ALA A 41 3.40 -6.00 6.73
C ALA A 41 3.03 -7.39 7.30
N ALA A 42 3.58 -7.78 8.45
CA ALA A 42 3.51 -9.15 8.94
C ALA A 42 2.08 -9.69 9.16
N ILE A 43 1.13 -8.82 9.49
CA ILE A 43 -0.27 -9.24 9.65
C ILE A 43 -0.89 -9.58 8.30
N GLY A 44 -0.67 -8.73 7.27
CA GLY A 44 -1.16 -8.99 5.92
C GLY A 44 -0.58 -10.28 5.35
N GLU A 45 0.75 -10.42 5.42
CA GLU A 45 1.45 -11.64 5.01
C GLU A 45 0.95 -12.89 5.77
N SER A 46 0.69 -12.76 7.09
CA SER A 46 0.15 -13.86 7.88
C SER A 46 -1.27 -14.22 7.50
N LEU A 47 -2.12 -13.23 7.21
CA LEU A 47 -3.50 -13.46 6.76
C LEU A 47 -3.50 -14.18 5.40
N GLU A 48 -2.67 -13.75 4.45
CA GLU A 48 -2.52 -14.42 3.15
C GLU A 48 -2.10 -15.88 3.33
N ILE A 49 -1.10 -16.15 4.19
CA ILE A 49 -0.65 -17.50 4.50
C ILE A 49 -1.81 -18.33 5.11
N TYR A 50 -2.55 -17.77 6.08
CA TYR A 50 -3.69 -18.46 6.70
C TYR A 50 -4.80 -18.77 5.70
N LEU A 51 -5.02 -17.90 4.73
CA LEU A 51 -5.97 -18.12 3.64
C LEU A 51 -5.49 -19.16 2.62
N GLY A 52 -4.26 -19.65 2.73
CA GLY A 52 -3.67 -20.62 1.80
C GLY A 52 -3.09 -19.98 0.55
N LEU A 53 -2.87 -18.66 0.57
CA LEU A 53 -2.24 -17.94 -0.54
C LEU A 53 -0.71 -18.07 -0.47
N LYS A 54 -0.08 -18.08 -1.64
CA LYS A 54 1.36 -17.89 -1.74
C LYS A 54 1.63 -16.39 -1.71
N THR A 55 2.43 -15.96 -0.73
CA THR A 55 2.91 -14.56 -0.69
C THR A 55 3.71 -14.27 -1.95
N ASN A 56 3.29 -13.31 -2.72
CA ASN A 56 3.96 -12.88 -3.94
C ASN A 56 3.94 -11.35 -4.06
N SER A 57 4.78 -10.83 -4.94
CA SER A 57 4.80 -9.41 -5.32
C SER A 57 4.06 -9.15 -6.63
N SER A 58 3.00 -9.91 -6.90
CA SER A 58 2.22 -9.80 -8.12
C SER A 58 1.59 -8.42 -8.27
N ARG A 59 1.43 -7.99 -9.52
CA ARG A 59 0.65 -6.78 -9.85
C ARG A 59 -0.85 -7.03 -9.93
N SER A 60 -1.28 -8.30 -9.91
CA SER A 60 -2.69 -8.69 -9.84
C SER A 60 -3.20 -8.63 -8.40
N ALA A 61 -4.52 -8.64 -8.24
CA ALA A 61 -5.19 -8.74 -6.95
C ALA A 61 -4.85 -10.08 -6.24
N ASP A 62 -4.97 -10.10 -4.91
CA ASP A 62 -4.49 -11.20 -4.07
C ASP A 62 -5.44 -12.41 -4.12
N TRP A 63 -6.75 -12.17 -4.37
CA TRP A 63 -7.80 -13.20 -4.41
C TRP A 63 -8.68 -13.02 -5.64
N GLY A 64 -8.29 -13.62 -6.77
CA GLY A 64 -9.03 -13.44 -8.04
C GLY A 64 -9.10 -11.96 -8.43
N ASP A 65 -10.30 -11.37 -8.42
CA ASP A 65 -10.55 -9.95 -8.70
C ASP A 65 -10.56 -9.08 -7.42
N TYR A 66 -10.16 -9.61 -6.26
CA TYR A 66 -10.25 -8.93 -4.96
C TYR A 66 -8.85 -8.67 -4.39
N GLU A 67 -8.51 -7.42 -4.20
CA GLU A 67 -7.33 -7.01 -3.43
C GLU A 67 -7.61 -7.15 -1.93
N LEU A 68 -6.70 -7.75 -1.17
CA LEU A 68 -6.80 -7.90 0.27
C LEU A 68 -5.96 -6.85 0.99
N LYS A 69 -6.55 -6.18 1.97
CA LYS A 69 -5.82 -5.26 2.85
C LYS A 69 -6.19 -5.52 4.30
N THR A 70 -5.20 -5.50 5.17
CA THR A 70 -5.39 -5.56 6.62
C THR A 70 -5.17 -4.19 7.24
N THR A 71 -6.02 -3.84 8.20
CA THR A 71 -5.88 -2.63 9.00
C THR A 71 -6.16 -2.92 10.46
N SER A 72 -5.50 -2.21 11.38
CA SER A 72 -5.82 -2.33 12.81
C SER A 72 -6.98 -1.40 13.15
N ILE A 73 -7.93 -1.86 13.97
CA ILE A 73 -9.03 -1.03 14.47
C ILE A 73 -8.48 0.24 15.12
N GLY A 74 -9.13 1.37 14.83
CA GLY A 74 -8.73 2.68 15.35
C GLY A 74 -7.42 3.21 14.78
N SER A 75 -6.86 2.56 13.77
CA SER A 75 -5.63 3.02 13.13
C SER A 75 -5.89 4.11 12.12
N ASN A 76 -5.20 5.25 12.26
CA ASN A 76 -5.15 6.31 11.25
C ASN A 76 -4.15 6.01 10.11
N ARG A 77 -3.69 4.77 9.99
CA ARG A 77 -2.72 4.40 8.95
C ARG A 77 -3.34 4.46 7.58
N LYS A 78 -2.59 5.01 6.64
CA LYS A 78 -3.00 5.05 5.23
C LYS A 78 -2.89 3.65 4.61
N ILE A 79 -3.91 3.27 3.88
CA ILE A 79 -3.91 2.08 3.03
C ILE A 79 -3.05 2.38 1.81
N SER A 80 -2.09 1.50 1.53
CA SER A 80 -1.34 1.55 0.28
C SER A 80 -2.20 1.00 -0.84
N LEU A 81 -2.44 1.80 -1.87
CA LEU A 81 -3.16 1.39 -3.06
C LEU A 81 -2.20 0.63 -3.99
N PHE A 82 -1.44 1.33 -4.78
CA PHE A 82 -0.44 0.72 -5.68
C PHE A 82 0.75 1.63 -5.88
N ASN A 83 1.85 1.04 -6.35
CA ASN A 83 3.05 1.77 -6.71
C ASN A 83 2.99 2.16 -8.18
N VAL A 84 3.52 3.34 -8.50
CA VAL A 84 3.62 3.86 -9.85
C VAL A 84 5.07 3.78 -10.32
N LYS A 85 5.26 3.37 -11.56
CA LYS A 85 6.55 3.48 -12.25
C LYS A 85 6.62 4.86 -12.88
N TRP A 86 7.54 5.67 -12.40
CA TRP A 86 7.81 6.99 -12.94
C TRP A 86 8.94 6.94 -13.96
N GLU A 87 8.77 7.61 -15.07
CA GLU A 87 9.82 7.86 -16.05
C GLU A 87 10.44 9.22 -15.76
N PHE A 88 11.66 9.20 -15.22
CA PHE A 88 12.38 10.41 -14.83
C PHE A 88 13.02 11.06 -16.06
N GLN A 89 13.04 12.39 -16.07
CA GLN A 89 13.54 13.23 -17.17
C GLN A 89 14.70 14.09 -16.67
N ASN A 90 15.50 14.62 -17.62
CA ASN A 90 16.54 15.63 -17.37
C ASN A 90 17.52 15.25 -16.25
N ASP A 91 18.12 14.05 -16.32
CA ASP A 91 19.08 13.53 -15.33
C ASP A 91 18.53 13.34 -13.92
N TYR A 92 17.24 13.59 -13.70
CA TYR A 92 16.61 13.24 -12.45
C TYR A 92 16.50 11.71 -12.34
N THR A 93 16.81 11.23 -11.15
CA THR A 93 16.55 9.85 -10.77
C THR A 93 15.93 9.84 -9.38
N ILE A 94 15.27 8.75 -9.06
CA ILE A 94 14.74 8.58 -7.69
C ILE A 94 15.85 8.64 -6.63
N LEU A 95 17.06 8.21 -6.98
CA LEU A 95 18.25 8.30 -6.11
C LEU A 95 18.69 9.74 -5.92
N ASN A 96 18.71 10.56 -6.99
CA ASN A 96 19.06 11.97 -6.92
C ASN A 96 18.07 12.74 -6.03
N LEU A 97 16.77 12.42 -6.09
CA LEU A 97 15.77 13.00 -5.20
C LEU A 97 16.11 12.74 -3.72
N VAL A 98 16.52 11.51 -3.38
CA VAL A 98 16.93 11.20 -1.99
C VAL A 98 18.18 11.95 -1.59
N LYS A 99 19.19 12.02 -2.45
CA LYS A 99 20.44 12.72 -2.17
C LYS A 99 20.23 14.23 -1.97
N GLN A 100 19.36 14.82 -2.77
CA GLN A 100 19.12 16.28 -2.77
C GLN A 100 18.14 16.71 -1.67
N TYR A 101 17.06 15.97 -1.44
CA TYR A 101 15.95 16.39 -0.58
C TYR A 101 15.77 15.52 0.67
N GLY A 102 16.50 14.43 0.78
CA GLY A 102 16.41 13.54 1.93
C GLY A 102 17.03 14.13 3.19
N LYS A 103 16.44 13.78 4.33
CA LYS A 103 16.94 14.19 5.65
C LYS A 103 17.92 13.14 6.17
N LYS A 104 19.09 13.61 6.61
CA LYS A 104 20.12 12.76 7.26
C LYS A 104 19.67 12.41 8.68
N HIS A 105 19.76 11.14 9.04
CA HIS A 105 19.64 10.71 10.43
C HIS A 105 20.34 9.36 10.66
N HIS A 106 20.46 8.96 11.92
CA HIS A 106 20.93 7.64 12.31
C HIS A 106 19.73 6.70 12.49
N SER A 107 19.73 5.59 11.77
CA SER A 107 18.68 4.59 11.91
C SER A 107 18.91 3.72 13.14
N LYS A 108 18.08 3.88 14.18
CA LYS A 108 18.14 3.04 15.39
C LYS A 108 17.95 1.56 15.12
N HIS A 109 17.19 1.22 14.06
CA HIS A 109 16.92 -0.18 13.70
C HIS A 109 18.09 -0.85 12.98
N LEU A 110 18.79 -0.10 12.13
CA LEU A 110 19.94 -0.60 11.36
C LEU A 110 21.27 -0.32 12.07
N ASP A 111 21.25 0.58 13.04
CA ASP A 111 22.42 1.16 13.69
C ASP A 111 23.42 1.76 12.68
N LEU A 112 22.91 2.44 11.66
CA LEU A 112 23.67 2.99 10.55
C LEU A 112 23.19 4.40 10.17
N PRO A 113 24.10 5.26 9.61
CA PRO A 113 23.70 6.53 9.03
C PRO A 113 22.83 6.29 7.78
N VAL A 114 21.78 7.08 7.66
CA VAL A 114 20.85 7.00 6.53
C VAL A 114 20.42 8.40 6.08
N ILE A 115 20.03 8.51 4.79
CA ILE A 115 19.27 9.65 4.28
C ILE A 115 17.87 9.12 3.93
N ARG A 116 16.83 9.75 4.46
CA ARG A 116 15.44 9.35 4.18
C ARG A 116 14.67 10.47 3.51
N LEU A 117 13.88 10.09 2.53
CA LEU A 117 12.88 10.92 1.89
C LEU A 117 11.52 10.27 2.11
N ASP A 118 10.77 10.82 3.06
CA ASP A 118 9.39 10.44 3.36
C ASP A 118 8.49 11.63 2.98
N TRP A 119 8.05 11.69 1.73
CA TRP A 119 7.17 12.76 1.24
C TRP A 119 5.76 12.25 0.95
N ALA A 120 4.78 13.02 1.38
CA ALA A 120 3.39 12.90 0.93
C ALA A 120 3.14 14.02 -0.09
N ILE A 121 3.11 13.64 -1.35
CA ILE A 121 3.00 14.56 -2.48
C ILE A 121 1.53 14.83 -2.75
N VAL A 122 1.19 16.09 -2.86
CA VAL A 122 -0.17 16.59 -3.12
C VAL A 122 -0.35 16.94 -4.59
N TYR A 123 -1.59 16.99 -5.03
CA TYR A 123 -1.95 17.57 -6.31
C TYR A 123 -1.87 19.09 -6.26
N SER A 124 -1.33 19.71 -7.31
CA SER A 124 -1.38 21.15 -7.53
C SER A 124 -1.44 21.44 -9.02
N ILE A 125 -2.18 22.48 -9.39
CA ILE A 125 -2.25 23.05 -10.75
C ILE A 125 -1.28 24.22 -10.93
N SER A 126 -0.74 24.75 -9.84
CA SER A 126 0.19 25.88 -9.87
C SER A 126 1.55 25.44 -9.37
N PRO A 127 2.66 26.05 -9.86
CA PRO A 127 3.98 25.82 -9.33
C PRO A 127 4.04 26.15 -7.83
N ILE A 128 4.63 25.25 -7.08
CA ILE A 128 4.95 25.40 -5.64
C ILE A 128 6.40 24.98 -5.44
N ASP A 129 7.05 25.51 -4.40
CA ASP A 129 8.45 25.19 -4.08
C ASP A 129 8.66 23.77 -3.54
N GLU A 130 7.68 22.92 -3.69
CA GLU A 130 7.69 21.54 -3.24
C GLU A 130 7.40 20.58 -4.41
N LEU A 131 7.61 19.29 -4.15
CA LEU A 131 7.27 18.24 -5.08
C LEU A 131 5.74 18.08 -5.13
N TYR A 132 5.15 18.16 -6.30
CA TYR A 132 3.72 18.01 -6.50
C TYR A 132 3.38 17.17 -7.74
N ILE A 133 2.17 16.60 -7.76
CA ILE A 133 1.61 15.94 -8.93
C ILE A 133 0.74 16.92 -9.69
N ASN A 134 0.86 16.90 -11.00
CA ASN A 134 -0.12 17.52 -11.88
C ASN A 134 -0.81 16.43 -12.72
N LEU A 135 -2.11 16.61 -12.91
CA LEU A 135 -2.98 15.75 -13.71
C LEU A 135 -3.56 16.63 -14.82
N PRO A 136 -3.09 16.49 -16.05
CA PRO A 136 -3.63 17.29 -17.17
C PRO A 136 -5.11 17.01 -17.37
N VAL A 137 -5.84 18.06 -17.74
CA VAL A 137 -7.29 18.00 -17.98
C VAL A 137 -7.64 17.08 -19.17
N ASN A 138 -6.73 16.91 -20.12
CA ASN A 138 -6.94 16.23 -21.41
C ASN A 138 -6.21 14.87 -21.46
N ASP A 139 -6.57 13.92 -20.61
CA ASP A 139 -6.07 12.53 -20.65
C ASP A 139 -4.54 12.34 -20.78
N GLY A 140 -3.77 13.39 -20.58
CA GLY A 140 -2.32 13.36 -20.62
C GLY A 140 -1.70 12.58 -19.46
N PRO A 141 -0.37 12.39 -19.47
CA PRO A 141 0.34 11.68 -18.42
C PRO A 141 0.23 12.39 -17.06
N LEU A 142 0.27 11.62 -15.98
CA LEU A 142 0.49 12.19 -14.66
C LEU A 142 1.93 12.71 -14.60
N THR A 143 2.10 13.96 -14.22
CA THR A 143 3.43 14.54 -14.12
C THR A 143 3.82 14.77 -12.65
N LEU A 144 5.07 14.50 -12.36
CA LEU A 144 5.71 14.84 -11.11
C LEU A 144 6.56 16.08 -11.34
N ASN A 145 6.31 17.12 -10.57
CA ASN A 145 6.94 18.42 -10.75
C ASN A 145 7.63 18.85 -9.46
N TYR A 146 8.74 19.55 -9.62
CA TYR A 146 9.42 20.25 -8.54
C TYR A 146 9.59 21.71 -8.96
N ALA A 147 9.04 22.61 -8.17
CA ALA A 147 8.89 24.02 -8.55
C ALA A 147 8.21 24.12 -9.94
N GLU A 148 8.83 24.78 -10.89
CA GLU A 148 8.30 24.95 -12.26
C GLU A 148 8.76 23.87 -13.25
N ARG A 149 9.49 22.83 -12.77
CA ARG A 149 10.09 21.83 -13.66
C ARG A 149 9.41 20.49 -13.53
N GLN A 150 9.00 19.93 -14.66
CA GLN A 150 8.62 18.52 -14.72
C GLN A 150 9.86 17.66 -14.57
N ILE A 151 9.85 16.76 -13.59
CA ILE A 151 10.97 15.86 -13.28
C ILE A 151 10.70 14.40 -13.60
N ALA A 152 9.43 14.02 -13.69
CA ALA A 152 9.04 12.68 -14.11
C ALA A 152 7.60 12.68 -14.65
N LEU A 153 7.27 11.62 -15.39
CA LEU A 153 5.91 11.36 -15.84
C LEU A 153 5.54 9.89 -15.65
N ALA A 154 4.23 9.62 -15.62
CA ALA A 154 3.67 8.29 -15.70
C ALA A 154 2.48 8.31 -16.65
N GLU A 155 2.50 7.46 -17.66
CA GLU A 155 1.44 7.39 -18.65
C GLU A 155 0.11 7.05 -17.99
N ARG A 156 -0.93 7.86 -18.28
CA ARG A 156 -2.27 7.70 -17.68
C ARG A 156 -2.84 6.31 -17.96
N VAL A 157 -2.65 5.79 -19.16
CA VAL A 157 -3.11 4.47 -19.57
C VAL A 157 -2.49 3.36 -18.72
N ASP A 158 -1.21 3.47 -18.39
CA ASP A 158 -0.53 2.51 -17.53
C ASP A 158 -1.01 2.58 -16.08
N VAL A 159 -1.17 3.79 -15.56
CA VAL A 159 -1.71 4.00 -14.20
C VAL A 159 -3.13 3.43 -14.10
N GLN A 160 -3.98 3.68 -15.11
CA GLN A 160 -5.33 3.13 -15.20
C GLN A 160 -5.33 1.60 -15.29
N LYS A 161 -4.45 1.02 -16.10
CA LYS A 161 -4.29 -0.43 -16.22
C LYS A 161 -3.90 -1.07 -14.88
N TRP A 162 -2.96 -0.47 -14.14
CA TRP A 162 -2.55 -0.96 -12.82
C TRP A 162 -3.67 -0.81 -11.79
N PHE A 163 -4.38 0.32 -11.80
CA PHE A 163 -5.55 0.52 -10.96
C PHE A 163 -6.61 -0.55 -11.22
N ASN A 164 -7.01 -0.73 -12.47
CA ASN A 164 -8.06 -1.67 -12.85
C ASN A 164 -7.68 -3.14 -12.57
N SER A 165 -6.39 -3.49 -12.72
CA SER A 165 -5.92 -4.87 -12.46
C SER A 165 -5.90 -5.24 -10.99
N LYS A 166 -5.82 -4.26 -10.09
CA LYS A 166 -5.61 -4.50 -8.66
C LYS A 166 -6.76 -4.03 -7.79
N PHE A 167 -7.44 -2.95 -8.18
CA PHE A 167 -8.42 -2.28 -7.33
C PHE A 167 -9.86 -2.32 -7.86
N LYS A 168 -10.18 -3.30 -8.71
CA LYS A 168 -11.56 -3.54 -9.16
C LYS A 168 -12.50 -3.79 -7.97
N ASN A 169 -12.07 -4.64 -7.05
CA ASN A 169 -12.74 -4.88 -5.77
C ASN A 169 -11.70 -4.90 -4.65
N LEU A 170 -12.09 -4.47 -3.46
CA LEU A 170 -11.22 -4.40 -2.30
C LEU A 170 -11.89 -5.06 -1.09
N VAL A 171 -11.18 -5.96 -0.43
CA VAL A 171 -11.57 -6.53 0.86
C VAL A 171 -10.66 -5.97 1.95
N ILE A 172 -11.24 -5.28 2.92
CA ILE A 172 -10.52 -4.78 4.10
C ILE A 172 -10.87 -5.66 5.30
N VAL A 173 -9.84 -6.28 5.85
CA VAL A 173 -9.93 -7.07 7.09
C VAL A 173 -9.42 -6.20 8.25
N GLU A 174 -10.34 -5.79 9.12
CA GLU A 174 -10.00 -5.07 10.34
C GLU A 174 -9.62 -6.05 11.42
N VAL A 175 -8.47 -5.81 12.03
CA VAL A 175 -7.91 -6.69 13.04
C VAL A 175 -7.59 -5.96 14.33
N LYS A 176 -7.73 -6.65 15.47
CA LYS A 176 -7.21 -6.24 16.75
C LYS A 176 -5.90 -6.97 17.01
N LYS A 177 -4.82 -6.22 17.21
CA LYS A 177 -3.52 -6.79 17.59
C LYS A 177 -3.56 -7.22 19.04
N GLU A 178 -3.04 -8.39 19.30
CA GLU A 178 -2.89 -8.92 20.65
C GLU A 178 -1.55 -9.62 20.82
N LYS A 179 -1.12 -9.73 22.08
CA LYS A 179 0.03 -10.52 22.49
C LYS A 179 -0.40 -11.50 23.56
N ILE A 180 -0.32 -12.79 23.28
CA ILE A 180 -0.69 -13.85 24.22
C ILE A 180 0.53 -14.72 24.49
N ASN A 181 0.91 -14.86 25.78
CA ASN A 181 2.09 -15.66 26.18
C ASN A 181 3.34 -15.34 25.35
N GLU A 182 3.68 -14.06 25.23
CA GLU A 182 4.82 -13.53 24.47
C GLU A 182 4.77 -13.76 22.95
N VAL A 183 3.64 -14.23 22.41
CA VAL A 183 3.44 -14.41 20.96
C VAL A 183 2.60 -13.25 20.45
N ASP A 184 3.14 -12.51 19.48
CA ASP A 184 2.40 -11.49 18.76
C ASP A 184 1.39 -12.16 17.81
N GLY A 185 0.18 -11.60 17.74
CA GLY A 185 -0.89 -12.11 16.90
C GLY A 185 -1.99 -11.08 16.69
N PHE A 186 -3.09 -11.55 16.13
CA PHE A 186 -4.26 -10.71 15.85
C PHE A 186 -5.56 -11.51 15.89
N LEU A 187 -6.65 -10.77 16.06
CA LEU A 187 -8.03 -11.24 15.97
C LEU A 187 -8.70 -10.55 14.79
N ILE A 188 -9.41 -11.26 13.94
CA ILE A 188 -10.30 -10.68 12.94
C ILE A 188 -11.50 -10.08 13.66
N GLN A 189 -11.89 -8.85 13.32
CA GLN A 189 -13.00 -8.15 13.98
C GLN A 189 -14.11 -7.76 13.01
N ASN A 190 -13.75 -7.21 11.87
CA ASN A 190 -14.69 -6.87 10.82
C ASN A 190 -14.07 -7.18 9.45
N VAL A 191 -14.91 -7.50 8.50
CA VAL A 191 -14.50 -7.64 7.09
C VAL A 191 -15.47 -6.83 6.24
N PHE A 192 -14.92 -5.94 5.43
CA PHE A 192 -15.68 -5.11 4.50
C PHE A 192 -15.27 -5.40 3.07
N LEU A 193 -16.26 -5.59 2.23
CA LEU A 193 -16.11 -5.66 0.79
C LEU A 193 -16.51 -4.32 0.17
N TYR A 194 -15.65 -3.81 -0.72
CA TYR A 194 -15.86 -2.61 -1.49
C TYR A 194 -15.86 -2.97 -2.97
N ARG A 195 -16.88 -2.51 -3.72
CA ARG A 195 -17.10 -2.77 -5.14
C ARG A 195 -17.49 -1.49 -5.88
N ASP A 196 -17.52 -1.59 -7.19
CA ASP A 196 -18.00 -0.53 -8.08
C ASP A 196 -17.15 0.74 -7.95
N THR A 197 -15.88 0.62 -8.29
CA THR A 197 -14.95 1.74 -8.41
C THR A 197 -14.77 2.15 -9.87
N SER A 198 -14.27 3.37 -10.07
CA SER A 198 -13.82 3.84 -11.37
C SER A 198 -12.47 4.55 -11.26
N PHE A 199 -11.72 4.54 -12.37
CA PHE A 199 -10.48 5.30 -12.43
C PHE A 199 -10.73 6.80 -12.29
N GLU A 200 -11.88 7.30 -12.74
CA GLU A 200 -12.26 8.71 -12.61
C GLU A 200 -12.50 9.11 -11.14
N ASN A 201 -13.10 8.21 -10.32
CA ASN A 201 -13.18 8.44 -8.88
C ASN A 201 -11.79 8.55 -8.25
N PHE A 202 -10.86 7.68 -8.66
CA PHE A 202 -9.48 7.72 -8.19
C PHE A 202 -8.80 9.05 -8.55
N ILE A 203 -8.94 9.53 -9.79
CA ILE A 203 -8.40 10.81 -10.25
C ILE A 203 -9.02 11.98 -9.47
N THR A 204 -10.34 11.96 -9.29
CA THR A 204 -11.06 12.98 -8.50
C THR A 204 -10.52 13.07 -7.07
N LEU A 205 -10.27 11.92 -6.44
CA LEU A 205 -9.74 11.87 -5.07
C LEU A 205 -8.27 12.32 -4.96
N ILE A 206 -7.50 12.25 -6.05
CA ILE A 206 -6.18 12.90 -6.11
C ILE A 206 -6.35 14.41 -6.20
N HIS A 207 -7.25 14.92 -7.05
CA HIS A 207 -7.53 16.35 -7.18
C HIS A 207 -7.98 16.98 -5.85
N THR A 208 -8.81 16.27 -5.09
CA THR A 208 -9.26 16.72 -3.76
C THR A 208 -8.24 16.44 -2.65
N GLN A 209 -7.07 15.95 -2.98
CA GLN A 209 -5.95 15.63 -2.07
C GLN A 209 -6.28 14.56 -1.00
N GLU A 210 -7.33 13.80 -1.20
CA GLU A 210 -7.72 12.70 -0.32
C GLU A 210 -6.88 11.44 -0.57
N ILE A 211 -6.46 11.23 -1.83
CA ILE A 211 -5.42 10.27 -2.21
C ILE A 211 -4.12 11.04 -2.45
N LYS A 212 -3.04 10.59 -1.83
CA LYS A 212 -1.72 11.20 -1.96
C LYS A 212 -0.71 10.22 -2.51
N LEU A 213 0.16 10.69 -3.39
CA LEU A 213 1.38 9.97 -3.73
C LEU A 213 2.36 10.08 -2.54
N THR A 214 2.97 8.98 -2.17
CA THR A 214 4.00 8.99 -1.11
C THR A 214 5.28 8.36 -1.64
N PHE A 215 6.39 9.03 -1.44
CA PHE A 215 7.72 8.46 -1.57
C PHE A 215 8.19 7.98 -0.20
N LYS A 216 8.71 6.75 -0.16
CA LYS A 216 9.38 6.17 1.01
C LYS A 216 10.73 5.61 0.57
N LEU A 217 11.70 6.49 0.53
CA LEU A 217 13.01 6.21 -0.03
C LEU A 217 14.06 6.32 1.07
N MET A 218 15.06 5.45 1.04
CA MET A 218 16.14 5.47 2.01
C MET A 218 17.47 5.12 1.35
N LEU A 219 18.48 5.93 1.62
CA LEU A 219 19.87 5.68 1.27
C LEU A 219 20.61 5.29 2.55
N ILE A 220 21.15 4.10 2.57
CA ILE A 220 21.87 3.51 3.71
C ILE A 220 23.36 3.70 3.49
N GLN A 221 24.10 4.11 4.51
CA GLN A 221 25.53 4.39 4.48
C GLN A 221 25.92 5.34 3.32
N PRO A 222 25.29 6.53 3.21
CA PRO A 222 25.52 7.44 2.09
C PRO A 222 26.98 7.87 1.98
N GLY A 223 27.50 7.89 0.75
CA GLY A 223 28.88 8.30 0.44
C GLY A 223 29.95 7.27 0.80
N THR A 224 29.58 6.06 1.15
CA THR A 224 30.55 4.97 1.42
C THR A 224 30.53 3.91 0.33
N PRO A 225 31.55 3.04 0.21
CA PRO A 225 31.53 1.90 -0.70
C PRO A 225 30.36 0.91 -0.46
N ASN A 226 29.75 0.96 0.73
CA ASN A 226 28.62 0.14 1.13
C ASN A 226 27.27 0.86 0.98
N GLU A 227 27.21 1.97 0.24
CA GLU A 227 25.97 2.70 -0.03
C GLU A 227 24.92 1.78 -0.65
N LYS A 228 23.74 1.71 -0.05
CA LYS A 228 22.61 0.93 -0.55
C LYS A 228 21.37 1.80 -0.64
N PHE A 229 20.73 1.77 -1.80
CA PHE A 229 19.45 2.42 -2.01
C PHE A 229 18.31 1.44 -1.71
N ASN A 230 17.40 1.86 -0.84
CA ASN A 230 16.21 1.11 -0.51
C ASN A 230 14.96 1.93 -0.89
N ASN A 231 14.24 1.45 -1.89
CA ASN A 231 12.96 2.01 -2.30
C ASN A 231 11.83 1.20 -1.66
N HIS A 232 11.25 1.70 -0.58
CA HIS A 232 10.10 1.10 0.09
C HIS A 232 8.76 1.34 -0.65
N GLY A 233 8.82 1.77 -1.89
CA GLY A 233 7.69 2.00 -2.79
C GLY A 233 7.25 3.46 -2.84
N SER A 234 7.17 3.96 -4.08
CA SER A 234 6.53 5.24 -4.40
C SER A 234 5.14 4.92 -4.91
N GLY A 235 4.12 5.20 -4.10
CA GLY A 235 2.78 4.77 -4.44
C GLY A 235 1.68 5.62 -3.85
N PHE A 236 0.50 5.46 -4.40
CA PHE A 236 -0.70 6.12 -3.91
C PHE A 236 -1.16 5.52 -2.59
N ARG A 237 -1.61 6.38 -1.69
CA ARG A 237 -2.11 6.00 -0.35
C ARG A 237 -3.27 6.87 0.04
N ALA A 238 -4.23 6.27 0.75
CA ALA A 238 -5.41 6.95 1.26
C ALA A 238 -5.74 6.48 2.68
N PRO A 239 -6.38 7.32 3.51
CA PRO A 239 -7.04 6.85 4.72
C PRO A 239 -8.14 5.85 4.40
N GLN A 240 -8.46 4.95 5.32
CA GLN A 240 -9.55 3.97 5.13
C GLN A 240 -10.90 4.64 4.87
N SER A 241 -11.16 5.81 5.46
CA SER A 241 -12.39 6.58 5.26
C SER A 241 -12.63 6.99 3.81
N VAL A 242 -11.57 7.11 3.02
CA VAL A 242 -11.66 7.48 1.59
C VAL A 242 -12.16 6.31 0.74
N MET A 243 -12.08 5.08 1.23
CA MET A 243 -12.55 3.92 0.46
C MET A 243 -14.04 4.00 0.13
N SER A 244 -14.87 4.56 1.01
CA SER A 244 -16.30 4.76 0.72
C SER A 244 -16.59 5.83 -0.33
N LYS A 245 -15.60 6.65 -0.69
CA LYS A 245 -15.69 7.62 -1.80
C LYS A 245 -15.09 7.03 -3.08
N LEU A 246 -14.09 6.17 -2.96
CA LEU A 246 -13.46 5.49 -4.10
C LEU A 246 -14.36 4.41 -4.68
N TYR A 247 -15.15 3.74 -3.83
CA TYR A 247 -16.07 2.67 -4.17
C TYR A 247 -17.50 3.09 -3.84
N SER A 248 -18.44 2.88 -4.74
CA SER A 248 -19.86 3.25 -4.53
C SER A 248 -20.64 2.20 -3.74
N ASN A 249 -20.12 1.00 -3.62
CA ASN A 249 -20.77 -0.09 -2.89
C ASN A 249 -19.85 -0.61 -1.77
N LYS A 250 -20.38 -0.61 -0.53
CA LYS A 250 -19.71 -1.16 0.66
C LYS A 250 -20.64 -2.16 1.35
N GLU A 251 -20.15 -3.36 1.56
CA GLU A 251 -20.85 -4.44 2.26
C GLU A 251 -20.04 -4.95 3.45
N LYS A 252 -20.68 -5.23 4.58
CA LYS A 252 -20.03 -5.91 5.69
C LYS A 252 -20.20 -7.41 5.50
N LEU A 253 -19.08 -8.15 5.40
CA LEU A 253 -19.08 -9.61 5.24
C LEU A 253 -19.06 -10.35 6.57
N LEU A 254 -18.40 -9.76 7.61
CA LEU A 254 -18.29 -10.28 8.98
C LEU A 254 -18.36 -9.15 10.00
#